data_15e210a3b14d3126194fe8376dc6fcef
#
_entry.id   15e210a3b14d3126194fe8376dc6fcef
#
_cell.length_a   1.000
_cell.length_b   1.000
_cell.length_c   1.000
_cell.angle_alpha   90.00
_cell.angle_beta   90.00
_cell.angle_gamma   90.00
#
_symmetry.space_group_name_H-M   'P 1'
#
loop_
_entity.id
_entity.type
_entity.pdbx_description
1 polymer ?
#
loop_
_entity_poly.entity_id
_entity_poly.type
_entity_poly.pdbx_seq_one_letter_code
_entity_poly.pdbx_strand_id
1 'polypeptide(L)'
;AVDELLKNEFDNYRGTKDNHPLIVEYGIDAKPFEHPEIENWRTRNKGIGFLDNDTNLYFYGLVDDVWISTVNEKLIIVDYKATSKKGEVSLDAPWQISYKRQVEIYQWLFKKNGFDVEDITYFVYCNGRADKKEFNNLLEFKTKVISYKGNTDWIVPGAIQSVFPC
;
A
#
# COMPACT_ATOMS: atom_id res chain seq x y z
N ALA A 1 -13.56 4.86 -6.42
CA ALA A 1 -14.66 3.97 -5.94
C ALA A 1 -14.12 2.66 -5.37
N VAL A 2 -13.34 1.87 -6.14
CA VAL A 2 -12.81 0.56 -5.67
C VAL A 2 -11.93 0.73 -4.44
N ASP A 3 -11.01 1.68 -4.46
CA ASP A 3 -10.12 2.01 -3.35
C ASP A 3 -10.89 2.32 -2.05
N GLU A 4 -11.92 3.15 -2.13
CA GLU A 4 -12.75 3.49 -0.97
C GLU A 4 -13.53 2.29 -0.45
N LEU A 5 -14.05 1.46 -1.35
CA LEU A 5 -14.75 0.24 -0.96
C LEU A 5 -13.82 -0.78 -0.29
N LEU A 6 -12.59 -0.92 -0.77
CA LEU A 6 -11.59 -1.76 -0.13
C LEU A 6 -11.24 -1.25 1.26
N LYS A 7 -11.02 0.06 1.44
CA LYS A 7 -10.78 0.65 2.76
C LYS A 7 -11.90 0.31 3.74
N ASN A 8 -13.14 0.54 3.34
CA ASN A 8 -14.31 0.23 4.17
C ASN A 8 -14.40 -1.28 4.50
N GLU A 9 -14.10 -2.13 3.53
CA GLU A 9 -14.13 -3.59 3.70
C GLU A 9 -13.08 -4.07 4.70
N PHE A 10 -11.82 -3.63 4.56
CA PHE A 10 -10.77 -3.98 5.51
C PHE A 10 -11.00 -3.37 6.89
N ASP A 11 -11.60 -2.19 6.98
CA ASP A 11 -11.91 -1.52 8.24
C ASP A 11 -12.93 -2.31 9.08
N ASN A 12 -13.81 -3.10 8.45
CA ASN A 12 -14.74 -3.98 9.17
C ASN A 12 -14.03 -5.05 10.02
N TYR A 13 -12.76 -5.35 9.70
CA TYR A 13 -11.94 -6.33 10.42
C TYR A 13 -10.93 -5.69 11.38
N ARG A 14 -10.77 -4.36 11.31
CA ARG A 14 -9.81 -3.61 12.13
C ARG A 14 -10.23 -3.63 13.59
N GLY A 15 -9.32 -4.02 14.49
CA GLY A 15 -9.57 -4.14 15.92
C GLY A 15 -10.49 -5.30 16.31
N THR A 16 -10.86 -6.19 15.38
CA THR A 16 -11.71 -7.36 15.66
C THR A 16 -10.89 -8.64 15.84
N LYS A 17 -11.56 -9.73 16.25
CA LYS A 17 -10.94 -11.05 16.36
C LYS A 17 -10.82 -11.74 15.00
N ASP A 18 -11.72 -11.42 14.07
CA ASP A 18 -11.76 -12.00 12.74
C ASP A 18 -10.76 -11.31 11.83
N ASN A 19 -10.33 -12.00 10.80
CA ASN A 19 -9.44 -11.44 9.78
C ASN A 19 -10.12 -11.38 8.43
N HIS A 20 -9.67 -10.46 7.58
CA HIS A 20 -10.21 -10.31 6.24
C HIS A 20 -10.02 -11.61 5.43
N PRO A 21 -11.08 -12.11 4.74
CA PRO A 21 -11.00 -13.38 4.01
C PRO A 21 -9.83 -13.47 3.03
N LEU A 22 -9.49 -12.37 2.37
CA LEU A 22 -8.38 -12.30 1.42
C LEU A 22 -7.01 -12.55 2.10
N ILE A 23 -6.80 -12.02 3.31
CA ILE A 23 -5.58 -12.25 4.10
C ILE A 23 -5.48 -13.73 4.47
N VAL A 24 -6.60 -14.33 4.88
CA VAL A 24 -6.68 -15.75 5.22
C VAL A 24 -6.44 -16.63 3.99
N GLU A 25 -7.07 -16.34 2.88
CA GLU A 25 -6.93 -17.07 1.60
C GLU A 25 -5.48 -17.13 1.13
N TYR A 26 -4.76 -16.02 1.23
CA TYR A 26 -3.35 -15.95 0.85
C TYR A 26 -2.38 -16.43 1.92
N GLY A 27 -2.86 -16.89 3.09
CA GLY A 27 -2.02 -17.39 4.19
C GLY A 27 -1.06 -16.34 4.71
N ILE A 28 -1.48 -15.07 4.75
CA ILE A 28 -0.64 -13.96 5.21
C ILE A 28 -0.77 -13.84 6.73
N ASP A 29 0.35 -13.89 7.44
CA ASP A 29 0.40 -13.74 8.90
C ASP A 29 0.31 -12.25 9.30
N ALA A 30 -0.83 -11.65 9.00
CA ALA A 30 -1.10 -10.24 9.27
C ALA A 30 -2.59 -10.00 9.51
N LYS A 31 -2.92 -8.82 9.99
CA LYS A 31 -4.29 -8.30 10.11
C LYS A 31 -4.31 -6.79 9.91
N PRO A 32 -5.46 -6.18 9.57
CA PRO A 32 -5.59 -4.72 9.51
C PRO A 32 -5.16 -4.08 10.82
N PHE A 33 -4.27 -3.08 10.75
CA PHE A 33 -3.69 -2.42 11.92
C PHE A 33 -4.65 -1.39 12.50
N GLU A 34 -5.01 -1.57 13.77
CA GLU A 34 -5.80 -0.59 14.52
C GLU A 34 -4.88 0.47 15.14
N HIS A 35 -5.08 1.73 14.74
CA HIS A 35 -4.30 2.85 15.27
C HIS A 35 -5.11 4.15 15.19
N PRO A 36 -5.03 5.07 16.19
CA PRO A 36 -5.77 6.33 16.18
C PRO A 36 -5.49 7.21 14.96
N GLU A 37 -4.28 7.12 14.40
CA GLU A 37 -3.84 7.93 13.26
C GLU A 37 -4.16 7.31 11.89
N ILE A 38 -4.74 6.11 11.81
CA ILE A 38 -4.95 5.42 10.53
C ILE A 38 -5.73 6.29 9.52
N GLU A 39 -6.76 6.97 9.97
CA GLU A 39 -7.54 7.87 9.12
C GLU A 39 -6.75 9.09 8.67
N ASN A 40 -5.88 9.61 9.51
CA ASN A 40 -5.02 10.73 9.16
C ASN A 40 -4.01 10.33 8.09
N TRP A 41 -3.41 9.14 8.19
CA TRP A 41 -2.43 8.64 7.22
C TRP A 41 -3.03 8.41 5.82
N ARG A 42 -4.35 8.17 5.74
CA ARG A 42 -5.11 7.90 4.52
C ARG A 42 -5.80 9.14 3.93
N THR A 43 -5.91 10.22 4.70
CA THR A 43 -6.69 11.40 4.32
C THR A 43 -5.83 12.44 3.60
N ARG A 44 -6.35 12.94 2.46
CA ARG A 44 -5.73 14.07 1.75
C ARG A 44 -5.58 15.27 2.69
N ASN A 45 -4.46 15.97 2.61
CA ASN A 45 -4.05 17.11 3.44
C ASN A 45 -3.60 16.75 4.87
N LYS A 46 -3.57 15.48 5.23
CA LYS A 46 -2.95 14.99 6.48
C LYS A 46 -1.77 14.08 6.14
N GLY A 47 -2.01 12.80 5.86
CA GLY A 47 -0.97 11.86 5.49
C GLY A 47 0.05 11.61 6.59
N ILE A 48 1.17 11.00 6.21
CA ILE A 48 2.35 10.83 7.05
C ILE A 48 3.52 11.59 6.44
N GLY A 49 4.25 12.36 7.25
CA GLY A 49 5.36 13.17 6.78
C GLY A 49 6.58 13.10 7.69
N PHE A 50 7.74 13.46 7.13
CA PHE A 50 9.00 13.55 7.86
C PHE A 50 9.88 14.66 7.26
N LEU A 51 10.41 15.52 8.12
CA LEU A 51 11.42 16.51 7.75
C LEU A 51 12.80 15.90 7.97
N ASP A 52 13.54 15.72 6.89
CA ASP A 52 14.93 15.32 6.95
C ASP A 52 15.80 16.56 7.19
N ASN A 53 16.34 16.69 8.41
CA ASN A 53 17.08 17.89 8.82
C ASN A 53 18.43 18.05 8.10
N ASP A 54 19.02 16.96 7.63
CA ASP A 54 20.31 17.02 6.94
C ASP A 54 20.18 17.62 5.55
N THR A 55 19.08 17.35 4.87
CA THR A 55 18.81 17.87 3.53
C THR A 55 17.81 19.02 3.50
N ASN A 56 17.11 19.27 4.60
CA ASN A 56 16.00 20.21 4.71
C ASN A 56 14.84 19.90 3.74
N LEU A 57 14.68 18.62 3.38
CA LEU A 57 13.58 18.15 2.55
C LEU A 57 12.47 17.58 3.42
N TYR A 58 11.23 17.96 3.10
CA TYR A 58 10.05 17.41 3.72
C TYR A 58 9.45 16.32 2.82
N PHE A 59 9.46 15.10 3.31
CA PHE A 59 8.87 13.93 2.65
C PHE A 59 7.44 13.73 3.18
N TYR A 60 6.53 13.39 2.29
CA TYR A 60 5.12 13.26 2.63
C TYR A 60 4.45 12.19 1.76
N GLY A 61 3.51 11.45 2.33
CA GLY A 61 2.75 10.45 1.60
C GLY A 61 1.39 10.12 2.22
N LEU A 62 0.56 9.50 1.42
CA LEU A 62 -0.75 8.97 1.77
C LEU A 62 -0.76 7.48 1.52
N VAL A 63 -0.91 6.68 2.57
CA VAL A 63 -1.06 5.23 2.41
C VAL A 63 -2.51 4.87 2.12
N ASP A 64 -2.72 3.75 1.43
CA ASP A 64 -4.05 3.19 1.29
C ASP A 64 -4.44 2.40 2.53
N ASP A 65 -3.54 1.54 3.02
CA ASP A 65 -3.74 0.80 4.25
C ASP A 65 -2.42 0.39 4.93
N VAL A 66 -2.54 0.00 6.19
CA VAL A 66 -1.47 -0.56 7.00
C VAL A 66 -1.99 -1.81 7.69
N TRP A 67 -1.27 -2.90 7.55
CA TRP A 67 -1.50 -4.12 8.32
C TRP A 67 -0.41 -4.29 9.38
N ILE A 68 -0.65 -5.16 10.35
CA ILE A 68 0.34 -5.54 11.37
C ILE A 68 0.60 -7.04 11.29
N SER A 69 1.87 -7.43 11.30
CA SER A 69 2.27 -8.84 11.35
C SER A 69 1.84 -9.47 12.67
N THR A 70 1.19 -10.63 12.59
CA THR A 70 0.82 -11.42 13.76
C THR A 70 1.99 -12.24 14.34
N VAL A 71 3.13 -12.27 13.65
CA VAL A 71 4.34 -13.02 14.06
C VAL A 71 5.28 -12.13 14.86
N ASN A 72 5.53 -10.88 14.43
CA ASN A 72 6.56 -10.01 15.01
C ASN A 72 6.08 -8.59 15.31
N GLU A 73 4.79 -8.30 15.12
CA GLU A 73 4.16 -7.00 15.38
C GLU A 73 4.72 -5.83 14.53
N LYS A 74 5.47 -6.12 13.47
CA LYS A 74 5.92 -5.09 12.53
C LYS A 74 4.78 -4.64 11.61
N LEU A 75 4.81 -3.37 11.23
CA LEU A 75 3.83 -2.82 10.30
C LEU A 75 4.15 -3.24 8.86
N ILE A 76 3.10 -3.45 8.09
CA ILE A 76 3.17 -3.84 6.69
C ILE A 76 2.41 -2.79 5.89
N ILE A 77 3.09 -2.14 4.97
CA ILE A 77 2.45 -1.17 4.06
C ILE A 77 1.64 -1.93 3.02
N VAL A 78 0.44 -1.46 2.75
CA VAL A 78 -0.48 -2.05 1.77
C VAL A 78 -0.98 -0.97 0.83
N ASP A 79 -1.00 -1.30 -0.45
CA ASP A 79 -1.42 -0.38 -1.51
C ASP A 79 -2.49 -1.04 -2.38
N TYR A 80 -3.57 -0.31 -2.63
CA TYR A 80 -4.71 -0.79 -3.41
C TYR A 80 -4.60 -0.33 -4.86
N LYS A 81 -4.72 -1.26 -5.79
CA LYS A 81 -4.69 -0.96 -7.22
C LYS A 81 -5.94 -1.48 -7.92
N ALA A 82 -6.59 -0.61 -8.65
CA ALA A 82 -7.70 -0.98 -9.53
C ALA A 82 -7.25 -0.84 -10.99
N THR A 83 -7.55 -1.84 -11.79
CA THR A 83 -7.23 -1.86 -13.21
C THR A 83 -8.29 -2.66 -13.98
N SER A 84 -8.24 -2.59 -15.30
CA SER A 84 -9.01 -3.45 -16.20
C SER A 84 -8.08 -3.92 -17.32
N LYS A 85 -7.29 -4.94 -17.03
CA LYS A 85 -6.28 -5.50 -17.91
C LYS A 85 -6.71 -6.88 -18.39
N LYS A 86 -6.53 -7.15 -19.68
CA LYS A 86 -6.64 -8.53 -20.20
C LYS A 86 -5.47 -9.36 -19.68
N GLY A 87 -5.77 -10.53 -19.11
CA GLY A 87 -4.79 -11.45 -18.53
C GLY A 87 -4.46 -11.15 -17.06
N GLU A 88 -3.42 -11.80 -16.57
CA GLU A 88 -3.00 -11.74 -15.17
C GLU A 88 -2.32 -10.39 -14.85
N VAL A 89 -2.56 -9.92 -13.64
CA VAL A 89 -1.87 -8.75 -13.08
C VAL A 89 -0.52 -9.17 -12.49
N SER A 90 0.51 -8.34 -12.71
CA SER A 90 1.86 -8.53 -12.16
C SER A 90 2.49 -7.16 -11.87
N LEU A 91 3.68 -7.15 -11.28
CA LEU A 91 4.49 -5.95 -11.02
C LEU A 91 5.73 -5.86 -11.93
N ASP A 92 5.72 -6.59 -13.06
CA ASP A 92 6.93 -6.75 -13.89
C ASP A 92 7.07 -5.72 -15.01
N ALA A 93 6.01 -4.97 -15.31
CA ALA A 93 6.08 -3.95 -16.35
C ALA A 93 6.99 -2.78 -15.92
N PRO A 94 7.83 -2.24 -16.83
CA PRO A 94 8.80 -1.17 -16.51
C PRO A 94 8.17 0.06 -15.84
N TRP A 95 6.96 0.44 -16.24
CA TRP A 95 6.24 1.59 -15.66
C TRP A 95 5.76 1.34 -14.23
N GLN A 96 5.67 0.08 -13.78
CA GLN A 96 5.26 -0.26 -12.41
C GLN A 96 6.35 -0.01 -11.37
N ILE A 97 7.55 0.40 -11.79
CA ILE A 97 8.59 0.88 -10.87
C ILE A 97 8.08 2.05 -10.01
N SER A 98 7.18 2.88 -10.53
CA SER A 98 6.57 3.98 -9.78
C SER A 98 5.76 3.46 -8.58
N TYR A 99 5.04 2.35 -8.72
CA TYR A 99 4.29 1.72 -7.62
C TYR A 99 5.22 1.16 -6.55
N LYS A 100 6.31 0.50 -6.98
CA LYS A 100 7.33 -0.03 -6.08
C LYS A 100 7.97 1.10 -5.27
N ARG A 101 8.37 2.19 -5.93
CA ARG A 101 8.93 3.37 -5.27
C ARG A 101 7.96 4.05 -4.33
N GLN A 102 6.69 4.10 -4.67
CA GLN A 102 5.64 4.66 -3.81
C GLN A 102 5.57 3.93 -2.47
N VAL A 103 5.47 2.61 -2.47
CA VAL A 103 5.39 1.84 -1.22
C VAL A 103 6.69 1.86 -0.43
N GLU A 104 7.85 1.92 -1.10
CA GLU A 104 9.15 2.08 -0.45
C GLU A 104 9.26 3.42 0.29
N ILE A 105 8.76 4.51 -0.30
CA ILE A 105 8.67 5.81 0.37
C ILE A 105 7.77 5.70 1.61
N TYR A 106 6.64 5.02 1.53
CA TYR A 106 5.76 4.83 2.68
C TYR A 106 6.44 3.99 3.77
N GLN A 107 7.11 2.89 3.44
CA GLN A 107 7.90 2.12 4.40
C GLN A 107 8.92 2.99 5.10
N TRP A 108 9.66 3.81 4.36
CA TRP A 108 10.64 4.75 4.90
C TRP A 108 10.01 5.79 5.83
N LEU A 109 8.89 6.40 5.42
CA LEU A 109 8.17 7.40 6.23
C LEU A 109 7.72 6.81 7.57
N PHE A 110 7.17 5.59 7.59
CA PHE A 110 6.78 4.92 8.82
C PHE A 110 7.98 4.60 9.70
N LYS A 111 9.09 4.12 9.13
CA LYS A 111 10.35 3.89 9.87
C LYS A 111 10.86 5.20 10.50
N LYS A 112 10.85 6.31 9.76
CA LYS A 112 11.28 7.63 10.26
C LYS A 112 10.36 8.20 11.34
N ASN A 113 9.11 7.81 11.37
CA ASN A 113 8.16 8.16 12.44
C ASN A 113 8.22 7.19 13.65
N GLY A 114 9.20 6.29 13.71
CA GLY A 114 9.48 5.44 14.86
C GLY A 114 8.77 4.10 14.87
N PHE A 115 8.09 3.71 13.79
CA PHE A 115 7.47 2.40 13.65
C PHE A 115 8.48 1.36 13.19
N ASP A 116 8.30 0.13 13.67
CA ASP A 116 9.00 -1.04 13.14
C ASP A 116 8.22 -1.57 11.93
N VAL A 117 8.85 -1.64 10.78
CA VAL A 117 8.20 -1.89 9.49
C VAL A 117 8.85 -3.07 8.78
N GLU A 118 8.03 -3.98 8.27
CA GLU A 118 8.48 -5.08 7.41
C GLU A 118 9.02 -4.55 6.07
N ASP A 119 9.99 -5.25 5.52
CA ASP A 119 10.46 -4.98 4.15
C ASP A 119 9.46 -5.49 3.10
N ILE A 120 8.59 -6.43 3.46
CA ILE A 120 7.52 -6.91 2.60
C ILE A 120 6.34 -5.94 2.65
N THR A 121 5.81 -5.60 1.50
CA THR A 121 4.55 -4.88 1.29
C THR A 121 3.62 -5.73 0.43
N TYR A 122 2.33 -5.42 0.46
CA TYR A 122 1.34 -6.08 -0.38
C TYR A 122 0.61 -5.09 -1.26
N PHE A 123 0.43 -5.48 -2.52
CA PHE A 123 -0.48 -4.82 -3.45
C PHE A 123 -1.77 -5.65 -3.55
N VAL A 124 -2.89 -5.06 -3.21
CA VAL A 124 -4.22 -5.64 -3.43
C VAL A 124 -4.72 -5.14 -4.78
N TYR A 125 -4.64 -5.98 -5.79
CA TYR A 125 -5.07 -5.67 -7.15
C TYR A 125 -6.51 -6.11 -7.38
N CYS A 126 -7.37 -5.17 -7.74
CA CYS A 126 -8.71 -5.42 -8.24
C CYS A 126 -8.73 -5.23 -9.76
N ASN A 127 -8.80 -6.32 -10.50
CA ASN A 127 -8.83 -6.31 -11.97
C ASN A 127 -10.27 -6.47 -12.47
N GLY A 128 -10.83 -5.39 -13.02
CA GLY A 128 -12.16 -5.39 -13.62
C GLY A 128 -12.21 -6.33 -14.84
N ARG A 129 -13.22 -7.18 -14.87
CA ARG A 129 -13.41 -8.19 -15.93
C ARG A 129 -13.94 -7.58 -17.21
N ALA A 130 -13.04 -7.28 -18.15
CA ALA A 130 -13.37 -6.81 -19.49
C ALA A 130 -13.68 -7.97 -20.50
N ASP A 131 -13.64 -9.21 -20.04
CA ASP A 131 -13.93 -10.41 -20.83
C ASP A 131 -15.41 -10.81 -20.86
N LYS A 132 -16.26 -10.09 -20.14
CA LYS A 132 -17.71 -10.29 -20.15
C LYS A 132 -18.32 -9.77 -21.46
N LYS A 133 -19.36 -10.45 -21.95
CA LYS A 133 -20.04 -10.08 -23.19
C LYS A 133 -20.85 -8.78 -23.06
N GLU A 134 -21.42 -8.54 -21.88
CA GLU A 134 -22.31 -7.43 -21.63
C GLU A 134 -22.01 -6.79 -20.25
N PHE A 135 -22.27 -5.50 -20.15
CA PHE A 135 -22.06 -4.76 -18.90
C PHE A 135 -23.19 -5.01 -17.88
N ASN A 136 -24.44 -4.96 -18.30
CA ASN A 136 -25.67 -5.15 -17.47
C ASN A 136 -25.64 -4.39 -16.14
N ASN A 137 -25.04 -3.20 -16.11
CA ASN A 137 -24.82 -2.38 -14.92
C ASN A 137 -24.01 -3.08 -13.81
N LEU A 138 -23.22 -4.11 -14.14
CA LEU A 138 -22.40 -4.88 -13.21
C LEU A 138 -20.95 -4.99 -13.73
N LEU A 139 -20.01 -4.53 -12.92
CA LEU A 139 -18.58 -4.77 -13.14
C LEU A 139 -18.04 -5.74 -12.10
N GLU A 140 -17.72 -6.94 -12.54
CA GLU A 140 -17.04 -7.94 -11.70
C GLU A 140 -15.55 -7.68 -11.62
N PHE A 141 -14.95 -7.96 -10.48
CA PHE A 141 -13.51 -7.88 -10.27
C PHE A 141 -12.91 -9.25 -9.94
N LYS A 142 -11.70 -9.48 -10.43
CA LYS A 142 -10.81 -10.54 -9.95
C LYS A 142 -9.77 -9.88 -9.05
N THR A 143 -9.74 -10.26 -7.77
CA THR A 143 -8.80 -9.70 -6.81
C THR A 143 -7.59 -10.61 -6.66
N LYS A 144 -6.40 -10.02 -6.61
CA LYS A 144 -5.13 -10.72 -6.41
C LYS A 144 -4.27 -9.93 -5.43
N VAL A 145 -3.61 -10.64 -4.50
CA VAL A 145 -2.61 -10.05 -3.61
C VAL A 145 -1.22 -10.40 -4.13
N ILE A 146 -0.39 -9.38 -4.29
CA ILE A 146 0.99 -9.53 -4.77
C ILE A 146 1.92 -8.98 -3.70
N SER A 147 2.86 -9.80 -3.23
CA SER A 147 3.90 -9.36 -2.31
C SER A 147 5.05 -8.69 -3.06
N TYR A 148 5.66 -7.72 -2.43
CA TYR A 148 6.85 -7.04 -2.94
C TYR A 148 7.81 -6.74 -1.79
N LYS A 149 9.10 -7.09 -1.97
CA LYS A 149 10.14 -6.72 -1.01
C LYS A 149 10.72 -5.36 -1.40
N GLY A 150 10.46 -4.34 -0.59
CA GLY A 150 10.93 -2.98 -0.81
C GLY A 150 12.38 -2.77 -0.39
N ASN A 151 12.99 -1.73 -0.97
CA ASN A 151 14.30 -1.21 -0.57
C ASN A 151 14.19 0.31 -0.40
N THR A 152 14.52 0.80 0.80
CA THR A 152 14.39 2.22 1.15
C THR A 152 15.70 3.01 1.05
N ASP A 153 16.81 2.38 0.71
CA ASP A 153 18.15 2.99 0.74
C ASP A 153 18.34 4.10 -0.31
N TRP A 154 17.58 4.07 -1.39
CA TRP A 154 17.65 5.03 -2.49
C TRP A 154 16.94 6.37 -2.21
N ILE A 155 16.09 6.46 -1.17
CA ILE A 155 15.09 7.55 -1.02
C ILE A 155 15.78 8.90 -0.84
N VAL A 156 16.64 9.04 0.16
CA VAL A 156 17.32 10.33 0.40
C VAL A 156 18.28 10.68 -0.75
N PRO A 157 19.18 9.79 -1.22
CA PRO A 157 20.04 10.07 -2.37
C PRO A 157 19.25 10.41 -3.65
N GLY A 158 18.15 9.68 -3.91
CA GLY A 158 17.30 9.91 -5.07
C GLY A 158 16.55 11.24 -5.01
N ALA A 159 16.07 11.63 -3.84
CA ALA A 159 15.41 12.92 -3.64
C ALA A 159 16.39 14.08 -3.85
N ILE A 160 17.62 14.00 -3.32
CA ILE A 160 18.67 15.02 -3.54
C ILE A 160 18.94 15.18 -5.03
N GLN A 161 19.13 14.07 -5.76
CA GLN A 161 19.37 14.11 -7.20
C GLN A 161 18.20 14.72 -7.99
N SER A 162 16.97 14.51 -7.55
CA SER A 162 15.77 15.04 -8.21
C SER A 162 15.60 16.55 -7.99
N VAL A 163 15.95 17.03 -6.80
CA VAL A 163 15.80 18.46 -6.42
C VAL A 163 17.00 19.29 -6.89
N PHE A 164 18.20 18.71 -6.90
CA PHE A 164 19.45 19.34 -7.30
C PHE A 164 20.12 18.56 -8.44
N PRO A 165 19.52 18.58 -9.64
CA PRO A 165 20.14 17.91 -10.78
C PRO A 165 21.51 18.57 -11.09
N CYS A 166 22.55 17.76 -11.26
CA CYS A 166 23.88 18.22 -11.66
C CYS A 166 23.88 18.79 -13.09
#